data_151ca852e96872bca8f3a2b5ba507d85
#
_entry.id   151ca852e96872bca8f3a2b5ba507d85
#
_cell.length_a   1.000
_cell.length_b   1.000
_cell.length_c   1.000
_cell.angle_alpha   90.00
_cell.angle_beta   90.00
_cell.angle_gamma   90.00
#
_symmetry.space_group_name_H-M   'P 1'
#
loop_
_entity.id
_entity.type
_entity.pdbx_description
1 polymer ?
#
loop_
_entity_poly.entity_id
_entity_poly.type
_entity_poly.pdbx_seq_one_letter_code
_entity_poly.pdbx_strand_id
1 'polypeptide(L)'
;PESVVNVPILAMSSIEAQANLGYSMNFKEFTLCQTMYITANVCVVSPVIYINVLDPKKHKKDLEAQTVKVDEYQATVGMEGILKKGLVVTAGETELKENEDYTLAFDTDGYLVVTLITSGKGASASELTVSGKMLDTSAVDKYDIIGAYDVNSGKETGMEVIRQIFPKLGMVPGILLAPGWSHEPEVGIALCAKAANINGVFRAVAFLDLDTEKAKKYTDVKEVKEKSGFTSELCYVLWPCFMVGELIFSASAVAAARLAYLDAENEDIPSKSPSNKQTPITGTCLADGTEIVLDQDQGTVVNSFGVATAINRNGFRPWGSYTGAWPASGDAKDVWLNVRRMFIWQGNTFIQTYFDKVDDNMNRALIDNIIDSENIRCAAYAPQHWAGASIEYLASDNPATSILAGEMKFRQHIAPYTPAQTINNVLNYDIDTLTSALTEG
;
A
#
# COMPACT_ATOMS: atom_id res chain seq x y z
N PRO A 1 14.33 13.48 6.70
CA PRO A 1 15.59 12.99 7.27
C PRO A 1 16.60 12.66 6.19
N GLU A 2 17.80 13.16 6.35
CA GLU A 2 18.87 13.05 5.35
C GLU A 2 19.50 11.65 5.25
N SER A 3 19.05 10.69 6.05
CA SER A 3 19.79 9.44 6.28
C SER A 3 19.06 8.15 5.94
N VAL A 4 17.74 8.15 5.84
CA VAL A 4 16.97 6.90 5.69
C VAL A 4 16.45 6.76 4.27
N VAL A 5 17.28 6.18 3.42
CA VAL A 5 16.99 5.95 2.01
C VAL A 5 17.30 4.50 1.66
N ASN A 6 16.42 3.86 0.93
CA ASN A 6 16.54 2.46 0.51
C ASN A 6 16.76 1.49 1.69
N VAL A 7 16.03 1.72 2.78
CA VAL A 7 16.00 0.85 3.96
C VAL A 7 14.55 0.67 4.38
N PRO A 8 14.10 -0.55 4.70
CA PRO A 8 12.74 -0.76 5.20
C PRO A 8 12.62 -0.20 6.61
N ILE A 9 11.69 0.74 6.81
CA ILE A 9 11.39 1.38 8.09
C ILE A 9 10.03 0.88 8.56
N LEU A 10 10.02 0.18 9.69
CA LEU A 10 8.81 -0.19 10.40
C LEU A 10 8.35 1.00 11.23
N ALA A 11 7.12 1.43 11.04
CA ALA A 11 6.48 2.47 11.83
C ALA A 11 5.24 1.91 12.54
N MET A 12 5.25 2.03 13.86
CA MET A 12 4.11 1.68 14.72
C MET A 12 3.18 2.88 14.96
N SER A 13 3.66 4.08 14.62
CA SER A 13 2.90 5.34 14.76
C SER A 13 3.30 6.36 13.70
N SER A 14 2.44 7.37 13.50
CA SER A 14 2.74 8.51 12.63
C SER A 14 3.97 9.31 13.09
N ILE A 15 4.14 9.46 14.40
CA ILE A 15 5.29 10.17 14.99
C ILE A 15 6.59 9.47 14.61
N GLU A 16 6.63 8.15 14.73
CA GLU A 16 7.79 7.35 14.36
C GLU A 16 8.07 7.40 12.85
N ALA A 17 7.04 7.32 12.03
CA ALA A 17 7.17 7.47 10.58
C ALA A 17 7.74 8.84 10.21
N GLN A 18 7.18 9.93 10.77
CA GLN A 18 7.64 11.30 10.52
C GLN A 18 9.07 11.53 11.01
N ALA A 19 9.43 11.03 12.19
CA ALA A 19 10.78 11.16 12.73
C ALA A 19 11.85 10.50 11.85
N ASN A 20 11.54 9.36 11.25
CA ASN A 20 12.47 8.61 10.39
C ASN A 20 12.49 9.10 8.94
N LEU A 21 11.34 9.51 8.38
CA LEU A 21 11.16 9.76 6.95
C LEU A 21 10.91 11.22 6.59
N GLY A 22 10.60 12.07 7.57
CA GLY A 22 10.03 13.40 7.33
C GLY A 22 8.56 13.32 6.93
N TYR A 23 7.95 14.47 6.77
CA TYR A 23 6.54 14.57 6.38
C TYR A 23 6.28 15.88 5.63
N SER A 24 5.33 15.85 4.73
CA SER A 24 4.80 17.02 4.03
C SER A 24 3.34 16.76 3.66
N MET A 25 2.54 17.80 3.63
CA MET A 25 1.18 17.80 3.10
C MET A 25 1.12 17.90 1.57
N ASN A 26 2.26 18.16 0.92
CA ASN A 26 2.36 18.17 -0.54
C ASN A 26 2.43 16.74 -1.09
N PHE A 27 1.29 16.05 -1.09
CA PHE A 27 1.18 14.65 -1.50
C PHE A 27 1.47 14.39 -2.98
N LYS A 28 1.49 15.43 -3.79
CA LYS A 28 1.84 15.32 -5.20
C LYS A 28 3.35 15.10 -5.39
N GLU A 29 4.15 15.77 -4.60
CA GLU A 29 5.61 15.67 -4.66
C GLU A 29 6.17 14.63 -3.70
N PHE A 30 5.62 14.53 -2.48
CA PHE A 30 6.05 13.59 -1.46
C PHE A 30 5.04 12.45 -1.32
N THR A 31 4.98 11.60 -2.35
CA THR A 31 3.91 10.60 -2.52
C THR A 31 3.83 9.56 -1.38
N LEU A 32 4.94 9.26 -0.70
CA LEU A 32 4.97 8.38 0.46
C LEU A 32 4.12 8.93 1.63
N CYS A 33 4.03 10.27 1.75
CA CYS A 33 3.24 10.95 2.77
C CYS A 33 1.74 10.71 2.62
N GLN A 34 1.25 10.34 1.42
CA GLN A 34 -0.15 9.92 1.23
C GLN A 34 -0.50 8.74 2.14
N THR A 35 0.30 7.68 2.10
CA THR A 35 0.08 6.50 2.96
C THR A 35 0.25 6.87 4.43
N MET A 36 1.26 7.69 4.78
CA MET A 36 1.47 8.14 6.17
C MET A 36 0.23 8.88 6.71
N TYR A 37 -0.35 9.77 5.92
CA TYR A 37 -1.56 10.50 6.31
C TYR A 37 -2.78 9.58 6.46
N ILE A 38 -3.03 8.73 5.47
CA ILE A 38 -4.20 7.84 5.46
C ILE A 38 -4.15 6.83 6.61
N THR A 39 -3.00 6.23 6.87
CA THR A 39 -2.84 5.23 7.94
C THR A 39 -2.83 5.83 9.33
N ALA A 40 -2.51 7.12 9.47
CA ALA A 40 -2.50 7.80 10.76
C ALA A 40 -3.84 8.47 11.09
N ASN A 41 -4.46 9.16 10.11
CA ASN A 41 -5.56 10.08 10.37
C ASN A 41 -6.92 9.59 9.85
N VAL A 42 -6.93 8.64 8.93
CA VAL A 42 -8.16 8.23 8.23
C VAL A 42 -8.58 6.80 8.59
N CYS A 43 -7.69 5.84 8.44
CA CYS A 43 -7.97 4.43 8.69
C CYS A 43 -7.28 3.85 9.93
N VAL A 44 -6.44 4.62 10.60
CA VAL A 44 -5.68 4.24 11.82
C VAL A 44 -5.19 2.79 11.79
N VAL A 45 -4.14 2.54 10.99
CA VAL A 45 -3.59 1.21 10.76
C VAL A 45 -2.10 1.20 11.09
N SER A 46 -1.67 0.22 11.85
CA SER A 46 -0.26 -0.06 12.16
C SER A 46 -0.07 -1.56 12.40
N PRO A 47 1.11 -2.13 12.14
CA PRO A 47 2.33 -1.49 11.63
C PRO A 47 2.28 -1.22 10.13
N VAL A 48 3.06 -0.25 9.67
CA VAL A 48 3.29 0.02 8.24
C VAL A 48 4.79 0.05 7.98
N ILE A 49 5.22 -0.54 6.85
CA ILE A 49 6.62 -0.54 6.44
C ILE A 49 6.78 0.40 5.25
N TYR A 50 7.68 1.37 5.40
CA TYR A 50 7.98 2.38 4.39
C TYR A 50 9.36 2.16 3.81
N ILE A 51 9.50 2.38 2.50
CA ILE A 51 10.78 2.41 1.77
C ILE A 51 10.87 3.75 1.06
N ASN A 52 11.73 4.63 1.55
CA ASN A 52 11.99 5.94 0.93
C ASN A 52 13.08 5.80 -0.12
N VAL A 53 12.83 6.30 -1.34
CA VAL A 53 13.79 6.32 -2.44
C VAL A 53 14.37 7.72 -2.72
N LEU A 54 13.78 8.76 -2.14
CA LEU A 54 14.24 10.15 -2.31
C LEU A 54 15.57 10.35 -1.58
N ASP A 55 16.69 10.26 -2.31
CA ASP A 55 18.05 10.35 -1.77
C ASP A 55 18.55 11.79 -1.81
N PRO A 56 18.76 12.45 -0.65
CA PRO A 56 19.29 13.82 -0.58
C PRO A 56 20.70 13.96 -1.14
N LYS A 57 21.42 12.87 -1.39
CA LYS A 57 22.72 12.91 -2.08
C LYS A 57 22.57 13.00 -3.60
N LYS A 58 21.54 12.33 -4.16
CA LYS A 58 21.25 12.25 -5.60
C LYS A 58 20.20 13.30 -6.01
N HIS A 59 19.07 13.36 -5.31
CA HIS A 59 17.90 14.13 -5.64
C HIS A 59 17.87 15.45 -4.89
N LYS A 60 18.73 16.38 -5.29
CA LYS A 60 18.86 17.73 -4.66
C LYS A 60 19.15 18.78 -5.70
N LYS A 61 18.70 19.99 -5.41
CA LYS A 61 18.97 21.21 -6.16
C LYS A 61 19.42 22.33 -5.24
N ASP A 62 19.91 23.42 -5.82
CA ASP A 62 20.25 24.61 -5.06
C ASP A 62 18.97 25.24 -4.48
N LEU A 63 19.05 25.64 -3.22
CA LEU A 63 18.10 26.53 -2.58
C LEU A 63 18.59 27.96 -2.85
N GLU A 64 17.88 28.68 -3.72
CA GLU A 64 18.13 30.10 -3.91
C GLU A 64 17.96 30.86 -2.61
N ALA A 65 18.72 31.93 -2.42
CA ALA A 65 18.69 32.72 -1.21
C ALA A 65 17.28 33.22 -0.87
N GLN A 66 16.75 32.81 0.26
CA GLN A 66 15.43 33.19 0.77
C GLN A 66 15.60 34.17 1.89
N THR A 67 15.05 35.38 1.77
CA THR A 67 15.01 36.35 2.87
C THR A 67 13.71 36.15 3.65
N VAL A 68 13.83 35.84 4.94
CA VAL A 68 12.73 35.55 5.85
C VAL A 68 12.75 36.50 7.05
N LYS A 69 11.58 36.96 7.46
CA LYS A 69 11.43 37.82 8.65
C LYS A 69 11.58 37.01 9.92
N VAL A 70 12.20 37.66 10.91
CA VAL A 70 12.31 37.11 12.26
C VAL A 70 11.16 37.65 13.10
N ASP A 71 10.41 36.76 13.70
CA ASP A 71 9.39 37.06 14.69
C ASP A 71 9.67 36.26 15.96
N GLU A 72 9.70 36.90 17.11
CA GLU A 72 10.00 36.27 18.41
C GLU A 72 11.23 35.31 18.38
N TYR A 73 12.32 35.75 17.77
CA TYR A 73 13.57 34.98 17.55
C TYR A 73 13.44 33.81 16.59
N GLN A 74 12.31 33.65 15.88
CA GLN A 74 12.10 32.58 14.92
C GLN A 74 11.90 33.12 13.50
N ALA A 75 12.46 32.41 12.54
CA ALA A 75 12.24 32.64 11.12
C ALA A 75 11.87 31.33 10.44
N THR A 76 10.70 31.27 9.83
CA THR A 76 10.23 30.08 9.09
C THR A 76 10.49 30.27 7.61
N VAL A 77 11.21 29.33 7.01
CA VAL A 77 11.41 29.30 5.56
C VAL A 77 10.25 28.56 4.92
N GLY A 78 9.35 29.28 4.23
CA GLY A 78 8.13 28.75 3.64
C GLY A 78 8.36 27.84 2.41
N MET A 79 9.37 26.98 2.46
CA MET A 79 9.70 26.00 1.44
C MET A 79 9.95 24.64 2.08
N GLU A 80 9.47 23.60 1.41
CA GLU A 80 9.63 22.21 1.86
C GLU A 80 10.93 21.59 1.34
N GLY A 81 11.36 20.53 2.00
CA GLY A 81 12.50 19.73 1.53
C GLY A 81 13.87 20.35 1.71
N ILE A 82 14.02 21.41 2.52
CA ILE A 82 15.31 22.04 2.80
C ILE A 82 16.21 21.05 3.56
N LEU A 83 17.47 20.94 3.12
CA LEU A 83 18.48 20.11 3.77
C LEU A 83 19.23 20.91 4.82
N LYS A 84 19.28 20.43 6.08
CA LYS A 84 20.04 21.10 7.14
C LYS A 84 21.55 21.14 6.87
N LYS A 85 22.05 20.07 6.23
CA LYS A 85 23.48 19.95 5.95
C LYS A 85 23.94 20.90 4.85
N GLY A 86 24.87 21.79 5.19
CA GLY A 86 25.41 22.78 4.27
C GLY A 86 24.50 23.99 4.06
N LEU A 87 23.56 24.21 4.98
CA LEU A 87 22.76 25.42 5.02
C LEU A 87 23.61 26.59 5.47
N VAL A 88 23.45 27.73 4.80
CA VAL A 88 24.09 28.99 5.14
C VAL A 88 23.00 29.96 5.59
N VAL A 89 23.14 30.51 6.79
CA VAL A 89 22.23 31.49 7.36
C VAL A 89 22.99 32.75 7.62
N THR A 90 22.54 33.90 7.11
CA THR A 90 23.15 35.20 7.30
C THR A 90 22.17 36.22 7.88
N ALA A 91 22.68 37.11 8.74
CA ALA A 91 21.98 38.31 9.19
C ALA A 91 22.66 39.53 8.56
N GLY A 92 22.07 40.07 7.49
CA GLY A 92 22.76 41.04 6.63
C GLY A 92 24.02 40.42 6.01
N GLU A 93 25.18 41.03 6.25
CA GLU A 93 26.48 40.52 5.76
C GLU A 93 27.16 39.52 6.73
N THR A 94 26.56 39.26 7.89
CA THR A 94 27.15 38.38 8.92
C THR A 94 26.67 36.96 8.76
N GLU A 95 27.58 36.04 8.47
CA GLU A 95 27.29 34.59 8.50
C GLU A 95 27.16 34.11 9.94
N LEU A 96 26.05 33.41 10.20
CA LEU A 96 25.73 32.86 11.52
C LEU A 96 26.12 31.38 11.59
N LYS A 97 26.47 30.91 12.81
CA LYS A 97 26.86 29.52 13.04
C LYS A 97 25.79 28.75 13.78
N GLU A 98 25.50 27.54 13.26
CA GLU A 98 24.59 26.62 13.93
C GLU A 98 25.11 26.23 15.33
N ASN A 99 24.20 26.15 16.30
CA ASN A 99 24.43 25.89 17.74
C ASN A 99 25.25 26.97 18.51
N GLU A 100 25.72 28.02 17.85
CA GLU A 100 26.30 29.21 18.49
C GLU A 100 25.35 30.42 18.40
N ASP A 101 24.86 30.69 17.20
CA ASP A 101 24.02 31.84 16.87
C ASP A 101 22.56 31.48 16.62
N TYR A 102 22.29 30.25 16.13
CA TYR A 102 20.95 29.75 15.87
C TYR A 102 20.84 28.23 16.01
N THR A 103 19.60 27.71 16.08
CA THR A 103 19.27 26.28 15.99
C THR A 103 18.27 26.02 14.85
N LEU A 104 18.24 24.81 14.34
CA LEU A 104 17.36 24.37 13.26
C LEU A 104 16.36 23.29 13.71
N ALA A 105 15.08 23.52 13.44
CA ALA A 105 14.05 22.54 13.61
C ALA A 105 13.16 22.48 12.34
N PHE A 106 12.36 21.44 12.20
CA PHE A 106 11.23 21.43 11.26
C PHE A 106 9.93 21.51 12.07
N ASP A 107 8.98 22.29 11.58
CA ASP A 107 7.63 22.30 12.11
C ASP A 107 6.82 21.06 11.69
N THR A 108 5.56 21.01 12.10
CA THR A 108 4.64 19.91 11.79
C THR A 108 4.29 19.81 10.31
N ASP A 109 4.44 20.89 9.56
CA ASP A 109 4.13 20.97 8.13
C ASP A 109 5.39 20.71 7.26
N GLY A 110 6.55 20.54 7.90
CA GLY A 110 7.82 20.22 7.22
C GLY A 110 8.63 21.46 6.79
N TYR A 111 8.23 22.67 7.23
CA TYR A 111 8.99 23.89 6.98
C TYR A 111 10.16 24.03 7.95
N LEU A 112 11.26 24.58 7.43
CA LEU A 112 12.45 24.83 8.27
C LEU A 112 12.25 26.06 9.13
N VAL A 113 12.40 25.88 10.44
CA VAL A 113 12.39 26.96 11.44
C VAL A 113 13.80 27.19 11.93
N VAL A 114 14.29 28.41 11.74
CA VAL A 114 15.57 28.93 12.29
C VAL A 114 15.24 29.68 13.56
N THR A 115 15.72 29.21 14.71
CA THR A 115 15.54 29.89 16.02
C THR A 115 16.82 30.52 16.44
N LEU A 116 16.84 31.85 16.59
CA LEU A 116 18.01 32.61 17.02
C LEU A 116 18.30 32.39 18.51
N ILE A 117 19.58 32.26 18.82
CA ILE A 117 20.07 32.21 20.22
C ILE A 117 20.25 33.63 20.72
N THR A 118 19.65 33.96 21.86
CA THR A 118 19.63 35.32 22.42
C THR A 118 21.02 35.89 22.73
N SER A 119 22.02 35.04 22.90
CA SER A 119 23.44 35.41 23.07
C SER A 119 24.25 35.39 21.77
N GLY A 120 23.64 34.95 20.65
CA GLY A 120 24.29 34.81 19.35
C GLY A 120 24.41 36.14 18.60
N LYS A 121 25.25 36.18 17.57
CA LYS A 121 25.52 37.38 16.77
C LYS A 121 24.29 37.88 16.02
N GLY A 122 23.35 37.01 15.72
CA GLY A 122 22.10 37.31 14.99
C GLY A 122 20.93 37.69 15.89
N ALA A 123 21.09 37.78 17.22
CA ALA A 123 20.00 37.94 18.20
C ALA A 123 19.07 39.15 17.95
N SER A 124 19.57 40.20 17.33
CA SER A 124 18.80 41.43 17.01
C SER A 124 18.40 41.55 15.56
N ALA A 125 18.60 40.50 14.76
CA ALA A 125 18.25 40.51 13.34
C ALA A 125 16.72 40.51 13.15
N SER A 126 16.24 41.39 12.28
CA SER A 126 14.82 41.44 11.89
C SER A 126 14.54 40.56 10.67
N GLU A 127 15.57 40.20 9.92
CA GLU A 127 15.52 39.38 8.74
C GLU A 127 16.74 38.46 8.68
N LEU A 128 16.53 37.24 8.14
CA LEU A 128 17.62 36.30 7.87
C LEU A 128 17.58 35.93 6.38
N THR A 129 18.75 35.72 5.78
CA THR A 129 18.85 35.13 4.47
C THR A 129 19.38 33.70 4.62
N VAL A 130 18.61 32.75 4.05
CA VAL A 130 18.87 31.31 4.10
C VAL A 130 19.13 30.79 2.71
N SER A 131 20.24 30.10 2.50
CA SER A 131 20.62 29.46 1.24
C SER A 131 21.28 28.11 1.48
N GLY A 132 21.36 27.26 0.47
CA GLY A 132 21.97 25.96 0.60
C GLY A 132 21.49 24.95 -0.43
N LYS A 133 21.03 23.79 0.02
CA LYS A 133 20.46 22.74 -0.82
C LYS A 133 19.07 22.36 -0.34
N MET A 134 18.23 21.92 -1.27
CA MET A 134 16.92 21.36 -1.00
C MET A 134 16.72 20.08 -1.80
N LEU A 135 15.76 19.26 -1.41
CA LEU A 135 15.35 18.09 -2.14
C LEU A 135 14.79 18.49 -3.51
N ASP A 136 15.07 17.68 -4.51
CA ASP A 136 14.50 17.78 -5.84
C ASP A 136 13.66 16.53 -6.13
N THR A 137 12.37 16.61 -5.88
CA THR A 137 11.42 15.53 -6.13
C THR A 137 11.27 15.22 -7.61
N SER A 138 11.48 16.22 -8.48
CA SER A 138 11.41 16.04 -9.93
C SER A 138 12.58 15.25 -10.52
N ALA A 139 13.66 15.07 -9.75
CA ALA A 139 14.80 14.23 -10.13
C ALA A 139 14.59 12.74 -9.84
N VAL A 140 13.51 12.38 -9.11
CA VAL A 140 13.13 10.98 -8.90
C VAL A 140 12.41 10.48 -10.14
N ASP A 141 12.79 9.32 -10.63
CA ASP A 141 12.15 8.68 -11.77
C ASP A 141 11.63 7.27 -11.45
N LYS A 142 10.96 6.64 -12.42
CA LYS A 142 10.43 5.28 -12.28
C LYS A 142 11.49 4.23 -11.95
N TYR A 143 12.75 4.45 -12.37
CA TYR A 143 13.84 3.52 -12.11
C TYR A 143 14.34 3.61 -10.67
N ASP A 144 14.21 4.75 -10.02
CA ASP A 144 14.45 4.89 -8.57
C ASP A 144 13.42 4.11 -7.76
N ILE A 145 12.16 4.08 -8.23
CA ILE A 145 11.06 3.33 -7.60
C ILE A 145 11.24 1.81 -7.81
N ILE A 146 11.49 1.39 -9.05
CA ILE A 146 11.71 -0.03 -9.39
C ILE A 146 12.97 -0.52 -8.67
N GLY A 147 14.02 0.30 -8.71
CA GLY A 147 15.28 0.01 -8.07
C GLY A 147 16.11 -1.06 -8.78
N ALA A 148 17.24 -1.38 -8.18
CA ALA A 148 18.16 -2.39 -8.69
C ALA A 148 18.98 -3.00 -7.54
N TYR A 149 19.58 -4.15 -7.83
CA TYR A 149 20.64 -4.74 -7.02
C TYR A 149 21.99 -4.40 -7.65
N ASP A 150 22.81 -3.62 -6.95
CA ASP A 150 24.18 -3.32 -7.38
C ASP A 150 25.12 -4.47 -6.97
N VAL A 151 25.56 -5.26 -7.93
CA VAL A 151 26.43 -6.41 -7.73
C VAL A 151 27.78 -6.02 -7.10
N ASN A 152 28.29 -4.80 -7.38
CA ASN A 152 29.59 -4.37 -6.91
C ASN A 152 29.57 -3.96 -5.42
N SER A 153 28.52 -3.26 -5.01
CA SER A 153 28.36 -2.78 -3.62
C SER A 153 27.49 -3.70 -2.76
N GLY A 154 26.77 -4.65 -3.36
CA GLY A 154 25.79 -5.49 -2.69
C GLY A 154 24.54 -4.71 -2.20
N LYS A 155 24.33 -3.49 -2.69
CA LYS A 155 23.23 -2.63 -2.25
C LYS A 155 21.98 -2.84 -3.11
N GLU A 156 20.85 -2.78 -2.45
CA GLU A 156 19.53 -2.82 -3.04
C GLU A 156 18.89 -1.44 -2.95
N THR A 157 18.17 -1.04 -4.00
CA THR A 157 17.43 0.23 -4.07
C THR A 157 16.00 -0.02 -4.51
N GLY A 158 15.11 0.94 -4.24
CA GLY A 158 13.71 0.88 -4.67
C GLY A 158 12.99 -0.39 -4.19
N MET A 159 12.25 -1.02 -5.08
CA MET A 159 11.48 -2.24 -4.75
C MET A 159 12.35 -3.46 -4.41
N GLU A 160 13.65 -3.48 -4.79
CA GLU A 160 14.54 -4.58 -4.39
C GLU A 160 14.70 -4.66 -2.86
N VAL A 161 14.55 -3.53 -2.17
CA VAL A 161 14.62 -3.46 -0.71
C VAL A 161 13.51 -4.27 -0.01
N ILE A 162 12.41 -4.58 -0.70
CA ILE A 162 11.29 -5.38 -0.16
C ILE A 162 11.79 -6.73 0.38
N ARG A 163 12.79 -7.33 -0.28
CA ARG A 163 13.37 -8.60 0.18
C ARG A 163 14.07 -8.52 1.55
N GLN A 164 14.42 -7.31 2.00
CA GLN A 164 15.06 -7.10 3.30
C GLN A 164 14.06 -7.07 4.47
N ILE A 165 12.74 -6.98 4.17
CA ILE A 165 11.70 -6.81 5.20
C ILE A 165 11.70 -8.01 6.15
N PHE A 166 11.54 -9.21 5.62
CA PHE A 166 11.49 -10.41 6.47
C PHE A 166 12.79 -10.66 7.25
N PRO A 167 14.00 -10.65 6.63
CA PRO A 167 15.25 -10.85 7.36
C PRO A 167 15.55 -9.82 8.43
N LYS A 168 15.10 -8.55 8.26
CA LYS A 168 15.37 -7.46 9.21
C LYS A 168 14.28 -7.26 10.25
N LEU A 169 13.02 -7.49 9.87
CA LEU A 169 11.87 -7.12 10.67
C LEU A 169 11.01 -8.32 11.10
N GLY A 170 11.27 -9.52 10.56
CA GLY A 170 10.50 -10.72 10.84
C GLY A 170 9.06 -10.69 10.30
N MET A 171 8.74 -9.75 9.40
CA MET A 171 7.39 -9.53 8.90
C MET A 171 7.27 -9.88 7.43
N VAL A 172 6.13 -10.43 7.03
CA VAL A 172 5.80 -10.70 5.63
C VAL A 172 4.76 -9.67 5.18
N PRO A 173 5.08 -8.81 4.19
CA PRO A 173 4.11 -7.84 3.70
C PRO A 173 2.96 -8.54 2.97
N GLY A 174 1.71 -8.17 3.30
CA GLY A 174 0.51 -8.69 2.63
C GLY A 174 0.05 -7.84 1.46
N ILE A 175 0.35 -6.55 1.47
CA ILE A 175 -0.01 -5.57 0.45
C ILE A 175 1.21 -4.74 0.10
N LEU A 176 1.46 -4.56 -1.21
CA LEU A 176 2.50 -3.68 -1.75
C LEU A 176 1.84 -2.54 -2.52
N LEU A 177 2.32 -1.33 -2.34
CA LEU A 177 1.83 -0.16 -3.08
C LEU A 177 2.94 0.87 -3.34
N ALA A 178 2.77 1.66 -4.40
CA ALA A 178 3.62 2.78 -4.76
C ALA A 178 2.73 3.97 -5.19
N PRO A 179 2.11 4.68 -4.22
CA PRO A 179 1.20 5.78 -4.51
C PRO A 179 1.87 6.87 -5.34
N GLY A 180 1.16 7.40 -6.34
CA GLY A 180 1.69 8.38 -7.27
C GLY A 180 2.65 7.84 -8.34
N TRP A 181 3.00 6.54 -8.29
CA TRP A 181 3.91 5.89 -9.25
C TRP A 181 3.33 4.65 -9.90
N SER A 182 2.41 3.95 -9.23
CA SER A 182 1.87 2.67 -9.70
C SER A 182 1.06 2.77 -11.00
N HIS A 183 0.67 3.98 -11.43
CA HIS A 183 0.01 4.24 -12.70
C HIS A 183 0.96 4.11 -13.90
N GLU A 184 2.27 4.19 -13.68
CA GLU A 184 3.27 3.90 -14.70
C GLU A 184 3.34 2.38 -14.94
N PRO A 185 3.14 1.90 -16.19
CA PRO A 185 3.03 0.47 -16.48
C PRO A 185 4.24 -0.34 -16.00
N GLU A 186 5.45 0.18 -16.19
CA GLU A 186 6.68 -0.50 -15.78
C GLU A 186 6.76 -0.65 -14.25
N VAL A 187 6.35 0.37 -13.49
CA VAL A 187 6.31 0.35 -12.02
C VAL A 187 5.26 -0.65 -11.53
N GLY A 188 4.04 -0.60 -12.09
CA GLY A 188 2.97 -1.50 -11.71
C GLY A 188 3.30 -2.98 -11.99
N ILE A 189 3.88 -3.28 -13.16
CA ILE A 189 4.33 -4.63 -13.52
C ILE A 189 5.46 -5.10 -12.60
N ALA A 190 6.43 -4.24 -12.30
CA ALA A 190 7.52 -4.56 -11.37
C ALA A 190 6.98 -4.85 -9.96
N LEU A 191 5.99 -4.07 -9.49
CA LEU A 191 5.36 -4.28 -8.20
C LEU A 191 4.62 -5.62 -8.13
N CYS A 192 3.93 -6.02 -9.21
CA CYS A 192 3.30 -7.35 -9.33
C CYS A 192 4.34 -8.47 -9.30
N ALA A 193 5.47 -8.30 -9.98
CA ALA A 193 6.56 -9.27 -9.97
C ALA A 193 7.16 -9.44 -8.56
N LYS A 194 7.31 -8.35 -7.81
CA LYS A 194 7.74 -8.41 -6.40
C LYS A 194 6.68 -9.08 -5.52
N ALA A 195 5.39 -8.77 -5.72
CA ALA A 195 4.31 -9.42 -5.00
C ALA A 195 4.26 -10.94 -5.24
N ALA A 196 4.66 -11.40 -6.42
CA ALA A 196 4.72 -12.82 -6.76
C ALA A 196 5.84 -13.59 -6.05
N ASN A 197 6.93 -12.90 -5.72
CA ASN A 197 8.12 -13.54 -5.16
C ASN A 197 8.88 -12.61 -4.20
N ILE A 198 8.58 -12.72 -2.93
CA ILE A 198 9.32 -12.06 -1.84
C ILE A 198 10.20 -13.09 -1.17
N ASN A 199 11.53 -12.87 -1.15
CA ASN A 199 12.52 -13.78 -0.56
C ASN A 199 12.51 -15.20 -1.15
N GLY A 200 12.02 -15.39 -2.36
CA GLY A 200 11.93 -16.70 -3.00
C GLY A 200 10.74 -17.57 -2.57
N VAL A 201 10.01 -17.18 -1.53
CA VAL A 201 8.99 -18.03 -0.91
C VAL A 201 7.65 -17.34 -0.62
N PHE A 202 7.68 -16.06 -0.19
CA PHE A 202 6.46 -15.34 0.20
C PHE A 202 5.80 -14.63 -0.96
N ARG A 203 4.51 -14.36 -0.81
CA ARG A 203 3.68 -13.62 -1.78
C ARG A 203 2.87 -12.52 -1.11
N ALA A 204 2.51 -11.51 -1.91
CA ALA A 204 1.65 -10.42 -1.52
C ALA A 204 0.68 -10.06 -2.65
N VAL A 205 -0.10 -9.01 -2.48
CA VAL A 205 -0.91 -8.39 -3.54
C VAL A 205 -0.44 -6.95 -3.76
N ALA A 206 -0.28 -6.56 -5.03
CA ALA A 206 0.05 -5.20 -5.42
C ALA A 206 -1.24 -4.37 -5.63
N PHE A 207 -1.31 -3.18 -5.05
CA PHE A 207 -2.38 -2.22 -5.32
C PHE A 207 -1.88 -1.18 -6.31
N LEU A 208 -2.59 -1.05 -7.43
CA LEU A 208 -2.18 -0.26 -8.59
C LEU A 208 -3.24 0.78 -8.91
N ASP A 209 -2.80 1.97 -9.26
CA ASP A 209 -3.65 3.03 -9.77
C ASP A 209 -3.61 3.06 -11.30
N LEU A 210 -4.72 3.38 -11.96
CA LEU A 210 -4.71 3.69 -13.38
C LEU A 210 -4.37 5.17 -13.61
N ASP A 211 -3.72 5.43 -14.74
CA ASP A 211 -3.37 6.77 -15.18
C ASP A 211 -4.64 7.60 -15.46
N THR A 212 -4.89 8.58 -14.60
CA THR A 212 -6.05 9.47 -14.72
C THR A 212 -5.89 10.56 -15.79
N GLU A 213 -4.68 10.79 -16.29
CA GLU A 213 -4.47 11.68 -17.45
C GLU A 213 -4.94 11.01 -18.75
N LYS A 214 -4.86 9.68 -18.81
CA LYS A 214 -5.31 8.86 -19.95
C LYS A 214 -6.74 8.37 -19.78
N ALA A 215 -7.12 7.92 -18.58
CA ALA A 215 -8.48 7.50 -18.26
C ALA A 215 -9.25 8.67 -17.62
N LYS A 216 -9.81 9.55 -18.43
CA LYS A 216 -10.58 10.72 -17.97
C LYS A 216 -12.05 10.43 -17.74
N LYS A 217 -12.55 9.32 -18.28
CA LYS A 217 -13.94 8.87 -18.17
C LYS A 217 -13.97 7.38 -17.88
N TYR A 218 -15.04 6.91 -17.27
CA TYR A 218 -15.22 5.47 -16.99
C TYR A 218 -15.16 4.59 -18.25
N THR A 219 -15.48 5.15 -19.44
CA THR A 219 -15.37 4.48 -20.73
C THR A 219 -13.93 4.26 -21.19
N ASP A 220 -12.99 5.07 -20.74
CA ASP A 220 -11.58 5.01 -21.14
C ASP A 220 -10.81 3.95 -20.34
N VAL A 221 -11.36 3.55 -19.18
CA VAL A 221 -10.72 2.66 -18.19
C VAL A 221 -10.29 1.34 -18.81
N LYS A 222 -11.12 0.76 -19.68
CA LYS A 222 -10.81 -0.51 -20.37
C LYS A 222 -9.52 -0.42 -21.16
N GLU A 223 -9.43 0.58 -22.04
CA GLU A 223 -8.31 0.75 -22.95
C GLU A 223 -7.01 1.07 -22.16
N VAL A 224 -7.11 1.91 -21.14
CA VAL A 224 -5.96 2.26 -20.31
C VAL A 224 -5.46 1.06 -19.52
N LYS A 225 -6.35 0.24 -18.93
CA LYS A 225 -5.96 -1.01 -18.26
C LYS A 225 -5.27 -1.99 -19.21
N GLU A 226 -5.83 -2.20 -20.41
CA GLU A 226 -5.26 -3.09 -21.40
C GLU A 226 -3.86 -2.64 -21.82
N LYS A 227 -3.67 -1.34 -22.07
CA LYS A 227 -2.37 -0.75 -22.41
C LYS A 227 -1.35 -0.82 -21.26
N SER A 228 -1.81 -0.74 -20.01
CA SER A 228 -0.93 -0.84 -18.84
C SER A 228 -0.45 -2.27 -18.57
N GLY A 229 -1.11 -3.29 -19.14
CA GLY A 229 -0.75 -4.69 -18.91
C GLY A 229 -1.04 -5.21 -17.50
N PHE A 230 -1.95 -4.56 -16.76
CA PHE A 230 -2.30 -4.95 -15.39
C PHE A 230 -3.28 -6.13 -15.39
N THR A 231 -2.76 -7.32 -15.70
CA THR A 231 -3.54 -8.55 -15.88
C THR A 231 -3.21 -9.66 -14.87
N SER A 232 -2.38 -9.36 -13.87
CA SER A 232 -1.99 -10.33 -12.85
C SER A 232 -3.12 -10.57 -11.85
N GLU A 233 -3.26 -11.82 -11.40
CA GLU A 233 -4.10 -12.19 -10.26
C GLU A 233 -3.56 -11.65 -8.92
N LEU A 234 -2.32 -11.16 -8.91
CA LEU A 234 -1.68 -10.57 -7.74
C LEU A 234 -1.79 -9.05 -7.71
N CYS A 235 -2.60 -8.46 -8.57
CA CYS A 235 -2.85 -7.03 -8.49
C CYS A 235 -4.32 -6.69 -8.30
N TYR A 236 -4.54 -5.57 -7.62
CA TYR A 236 -5.83 -4.91 -7.46
C TYR A 236 -5.74 -3.52 -8.08
N VAL A 237 -6.45 -3.32 -9.17
CA VAL A 237 -6.36 -2.11 -9.99
C VAL A 237 -7.48 -1.15 -9.62
N LEU A 238 -7.15 0.12 -9.42
CA LEU A 238 -8.08 1.15 -8.93
C LEU A 238 -8.12 2.36 -9.87
N TRP A 239 -9.30 2.97 -9.97
CA TRP A 239 -9.57 4.23 -10.67
C TRP A 239 -10.87 4.85 -10.14
N PRO A 240 -10.99 6.18 -10.03
CA PRO A 240 -9.97 7.23 -10.15
C PRO A 240 -9.26 7.49 -8.81
N CYS A 241 -8.70 8.68 -8.58
CA CYS A 241 -8.20 9.12 -7.28
C CYS A 241 -9.35 9.29 -6.27
N PHE A 242 -9.03 9.16 -4.98
CA PHE A 242 -9.99 9.36 -3.88
C PHE A 242 -9.69 10.66 -3.12
N MET A 243 -10.74 11.30 -2.66
CA MET A 243 -10.65 12.52 -1.85
C MET A 243 -10.98 12.24 -0.39
N VAL A 244 -10.26 12.90 0.50
CA VAL A 244 -10.59 12.99 1.94
C VAL A 244 -10.58 14.46 2.31
N GLY A 245 -11.75 15.03 2.54
CA GLY A 245 -11.92 16.49 2.57
C GLY A 245 -11.58 17.07 1.19
N GLU A 246 -10.65 18.01 1.17
CA GLU A 246 -10.13 18.64 -0.06
C GLU A 246 -8.82 17.99 -0.57
N LEU A 247 -8.29 17.02 0.15
CA LEU A 247 -7.03 16.36 -0.18
C LEU A 247 -7.26 15.21 -1.17
N ILE A 248 -6.39 15.13 -2.16
CA ILE A 248 -6.43 14.11 -3.23
C ILE A 248 -5.37 13.05 -2.95
N PHE A 249 -5.77 11.79 -3.04
CA PHE A 249 -4.91 10.62 -2.80
C PHE A 249 -5.00 9.64 -3.97
N SER A 250 -3.91 8.95 -4.22
CA SER A 250 -3.94 7.71 -5.00
C SER A 250 -4.94 6.75 -4.37
N ALA A 251 -5.83 6.18 -5.18
CA ALA A 251 -6.86 5.26 -4.67
C ALA A 251 -6.23 4.04 -3.98
N SER A 252 -5.05 3.60 -4.44
CA SER A 252 -4.27 2.50 -3.85
C SER A 252 -3.93 2.74 -2.38
N ALA A 253 -3.53 3.96 -1.99
CA ALA A 253 -3.18 4.29 -0.61
C ALA A 253 -4.39 4.15 0.33
N VAL A 254 -5.54 4.70 -0.08
CA VAL A 254 -6.78 4.64 0.72
C VAL A 254 -7.35 3.22 0.78
N ALA A 255 -7.40 2.54 -0.37
CA ALA A 255 -7.95 1.18 -0.45
C ALA A 255 -7.11 0.18 0.34
N ALA A 256 -5.76 0.29 0.28
CA ALA A 256 -4.87 -0.58 1.04
C ALA A 256 -5.02 -0.38 2.55
N ALA A 257 -5.03 0.86 3.03
CA ALA A 257 -5.23 1.16 4.45
C ALA A 257 -6.61 0.69 4.94
N ARG A 258 -7.67 0.92 4.15
CA ARG A 258 -9.02 0.46 4.51
C ARG A 258 -9.11 -1.07 4.56
N LEU A 259 -8.44 -1.77 3.63
CA LEU A 259 -8.42 -3.23 3.63
C LEU A 259 -7.62 -3.79 4.80
N ALA A 260 -6.47 -3.20 5.13
CA ALA A 260 -5.70 -3.57 6.31
C ALA A 260 -6.49 -3.37 7.61
N TYR A 261 -7.27 -2.29 7.70
CA TYR A 261 -8.20 -2.07 8.82
C TYR A 261 -9.28 -3.18 8.89
N LEU A 262 -9.86 -3.57 7.75
CA LEU A 262 -10.84 -4.65 7.69
C LEU A 262 -10.25 -6.01 8.08
N ASP A 263 -8.99 -6.26 7.73
CA ASP A 263 -8.29 -7.48 8.14
C ASP A 263 -8.06 -7.50 9.66
N ALA A 264 -7.62 -6.37 10.24
CA ALA A 264 -7.46 -6.25 11.70
C ALA A 264 -8.77 -6.46 12.46
N GLU A 265 -9.90 -5.93 11.96
CA GLU A 265 -11.23 -6.22 12.51
C GLU A 265 -11.68 -7.69 12.32
N ASN A 266 -10.97 -8.46 11.51
CA ASN A 266 -11.28 -9.83 11.13
C ASN A 266 -10.19 -10.81 11.57
N GLU A 267 -9.56 -10.58 12.73
CA GLU A 267 -8.54 -11.44 13.31
C GLU A 267 -7.26 -11.56 12.45
N ASP A 268 -6.93 -10.49 11.71
CA ASP A 268 -5.84 -10.43 10.72
C ASP A 268 -5.98 -11.46 9.57
N ILE A 269 -7.20 -11.95 9.32
CA ILE A 269 -7.49 -12.91 8.26
C ILE A 269 -8.13 -12.20 7.07
N PRO A 270 -7.53 -12.28 5.86
CA PRO A 270 -7.96 -11.52 4.68
C PRO A 270 -9.16 -12.14 3.94
N SER A 271 -10.15 -12.67 4.67
CA SER A 271 -11.31 -13.36 4.07
C SER A 271 -12.39 -12.42 3.56
N LYS A 272 -12.37 -11.14 3.94
CA LYS A 272 -13.41 -10.19 3.56
C LYS A 272 -13.07 -9.45 2.27
N SER A 273 -14.09 -9.27 1.42
CA SER A 273 -13.99 -8.41 0.23
C SER A 273 -13.92 -6.93 0.62
N PRO A 274 -13.09 -6.10 -0.06
CA PRO A 274 -13.07 -4.65 0.16
C PRO A 274 -14.32 -3.95 -0.38
N SER A 275 -15.00 -4.57 -1.35
CA SER A 275 -16.16 -3.97 -2.05
C SER A 275 -17.33 -3.75 -1.11
N ASN A 276 -18.05 -2.65 -1.36
CA ASN A 276 -19.26 -2.25 -0.62
C ASN A 276 -19.05 -2.08 0.90
N LYS A 277 -17.84 -1.74 1.34
CA LYS A 277 -17.53 -1.36 2.72
C LYS A 277 -17.47 0.16 2.82
N GLN A 278 -18.12 0.73 3.84
CA GLN A 278 -18.07 2.16 4.04
C GLN A 278 -16.61 2.61 4.20
N THR A 279 -16.22 3.63 3.44
CA THR A 279 -14.85 4.14 3.41
C THR A 279 -14.90 5.65 3.68
N PRO A 280 -13.99 6.18 4.49
CA PRO A 280 -13.99 7.59 4.89
C PRO A 280 -13.42 8.50 3.79
N ILE A 281 -14.00 8.41 2.58
CA ILE A 281 -13.70 9.29 1.45
C ILE A 281 -14.89 10.24 1.21
N THR A 282 -14.58 11.44 0.75
CA THR A 282 -15.56 12.52 0.53
C THR A 282 -15.91 12.71 -0.93
N GLY A 283 -15.08 12.18 -1.83
CA GLY A 283 -15.27 12.30 -3.28
C GLY A 283 -14.32 11.41 -4.07
N THR A 284 -14.52 11.41 -5.36
CA THR A 284 -13.65 10.79 -6.36
C THR A 284 -13.32 11.81 -7.45
N CYS A 285 -12.06 11.86 -7.89
CA CYS A 285 -11.59 12.84 -8.87
C CYS A 285 -10.42 12.29 -9.71
N LEU A 286 -10.07 13.00 -10.77
CA LEU A 286 -8.80 12.82 -11.47
C LEU A 286 -7.65 13.47 -10.66
N ALA A 287 -6.41 13.20 -11.03
CA ALA A 287 -5.24 13.77 -10.34
C ALA A 287 -5.15 15.31 -10.44
N ASP A 288 -5.83 15.92 -11.42
CA ASP A 288 -5.94 17.37 -11.58
C ASP A 288 -7.07 18.02 -10.75
N GLY A 289 -7.81 17.20 -9.98
CA GLY A 289 -8.94 17.64 -9.16
C GLY A 289 -10.28 17.63 -9.88
N THR A 290 -10.35 17.28 -11.15
CA THR A 290 -11.63 17.17 -11.88
C THR A 290 -12.49 16.08 -11.24
N GLU A 291 -13.66 16.48 -10.75
CA GLU A 291 -14.60 15.59 -10.08
C GLU A 291 -15.08 14.47 -11.01
N ILE A 292 -15.14 13.25 -10.49
CA ILE A 292 -15.71 12.08 -11.14
C ILE A 292 -16.83 11.55 -10.25
N VAL A 293 -18.04 11.58 -10.74
CA VAL A 293 -19.21 11.01 -10.05
C VAL A 293 -19.75 9.85 -10.85
N LEU A 294 -19.74 8.66 -10.23
CA LEU A 294 -20.25 7.44 -10.83
C LEU A 294 -21.52 6.98 -10.10
N ASP A 295 -22.53 6.62 -10.89
CA ASP A 295 -23.64 5.82 -10.40
C ASP A 295 -23.26 4.34 -10.29
N GLN A 296 -24.17 3.51 -9.80
CA GLN A 296 -23.91 2.07 -9.60
C GLN A 296 -23.70 1.35 -10.92
N ASP A 297 -24.38 1.72 -12.01
CA ASP A 297 -24.28 1.09 -13.30
C ASP A 297 -22.92 1.40 -13.94
N GLN A 298 -22.51 2.66 -13.92
CA GLN A 298 -21.20 3.10 -14.38
C GLN A 298 -20.07 2.44 -13.59
N GLY A 299 -20.20 2.36 -12.25
CA GLY A 299 -19.27 1.63 -11.39
C GLY A 299 -19.20 0.14 -11.75
N THR A 300 -20.32 -0.48 -12.10
CA THR A 300 -20.38 -1.89 -12.54
C THR A 300 -19.71 -2.07 -13.91
N VAL A 301 -19.81 -1.09 -14.81
CA VAL A 301 -19.06 -1.09 -16.08
C VAL A 301 -17.55 -1.05 -15.82
N VAL A 302 -17.07 -0.19 -14.93
CA VAL A 302 -15.65 -0.14 -14.53
C VAL A 302 -15.20 -1.49 -13.97
N ASN A 303 -16.02 -2.10 -13.10
CA ASN A 303 -15.72 -3.42 -12.53
C ASN A 303 -15.67 -4.53 -13.57
N SER A 304 -16.49 -4.45 -14.63
CA SER A 304 -16.48 -5.45 -15.71
C SER A 304 -15.13 -5.55 -16.42
N PHE A 305 -14.30 -4.52 -16.29
CA PHE A 305 -12.92 -4.48 -16.79
C PHE A 305 -11.87 -4.95 -15.77
N GLY A 306 -12.29 -5.39 -14.58
CA GLY A 306 -11.37 -5.78 -13.49
C GLY A 306 -10.69 -4.59 -12.84
N VAL A 307 -11.38 -3.47 -12.77
CA VAL A 307 -10.91 -2.24 -12.09
C VAL A 307 -11.92 -1.88 -11.00
N ALA A 308 -11.42 -1.62 -9.82
CA ALA A 308 -12.23 -1.14 -8.72
C ALA A 308 -12.35 0.39 -8.74
N THR A 309 -13.48 0.87 -8.31
CA THR A 309 -13.79 2.29 -8.20
C THR A 309 -14.45 2.59 -6.85
N ALA A 310 -15.05 3.77 -6.68
CA ALA A 310 -15.93 4.05 -5.57
C ALA A 310 -17.23 4.69 -6.08
N ILE A 311 -18.34 4.34 -5.43
CA ILE A 311 -19.65 4.92 -5.68
C ILE A 311 -20.20 5.53 -4.38
N ASN A 312 -21.02 6.56 -4.50
CA ASN A 312 -21.73 7.15 -3.36
C ASN A 312 -23.12 6.52 -3.21
N ARG A 313 -23.31 5.77 -2.12
CA ARG A 313 -24.63 5.24 -1.73
C ARG A 313 -24.79 5.32 -0.22
N ASN A 314 -25.29 6.44 0.25
CA ASN A 314 -25.31 6.79 1.68
C ASN A 314 -23.90 6.76 2.30
N GLY A 315 -22.96 7.49 1.69
CA GLY A 315 -21.53 7.46 1.94
C GLY A 315 -20.77 6.69 0.85
N PHE A 316 -19.54 7.08 0.65
CA PHE A 316 -18.70 6.46 -0.37
C PHE A 316 -18.32 5.02 0.02
N ARG A 317 -18.35 4.15 -0.98
CA ARG A 317 -18.02 2.73 -0.86
C ARG A 317 -17.14 2.30 -2.03
N PRO A 318 -16.03 1.60 -1.80
CA PRO A 318 -15.31 0.92 -2.87
C PRO A 318 -16.26 -0.01 -3.60
N TRP A 319 -16.15 -0.07 -4.92
CA TRP A 319 -17.00 -0.87 -5.79
C TRP A 319 -16.13 -1.68 -6.73
N GLY A 320 -15.97 -2.97 -6.41
CA GLY A 320 -15.16 -3.94 -7.14
C GLY A 320 -14.39 -4.87 -6.22
N SER A 321 -14.40 -6.16 -6.57
CA SER A 321 -13.72 -7.24 -5.83
C SER A 321 -12.77 -8.04 -6.72
N TYR A 322 -12.64 -7.65 -7.99
CA TYR A 322 -11.85 -8.39 -8.96
C TYR A 322 -10.38 -8.04 -8.87
N THR A 323 -9.54 -9.04 -9.09
CA THR A 323 -8.12 -8.84 -9.37
C THR A 323 -7.92 -8.34 -10.80
N GLY A 324 -6.69 -7.95 -11.14
CA GLY A 324 -6.33 -7.59 -12.51
C GLY A 324 -6.53 -8.72 -13.54
N ALA A 325 -6.57 -9.98 -13.11
CA ALA A 325 -6.80 -11.14 -14.00
C ALA A 325 -8.19 -11.14 -14.65
N TRP A 326 -9.18 -10.48 -14.06
CA TRP A 326 -10.49 -10.32 -14.68
C TRP A 326 -10.44 -9.30 -15.83
N PRO A 327 -11.12 -9.51 -16.96
CA PRO A 327 -12.00 -10.67 -17.31
C PRO A 327 -11.28 -11.83 -18.02
N ALA A 328 -9.95 -11.80 -18.14
CA ALA A 328 -9.20 -12.80 -18.89
C ALA A 328 -9.21 -14.19 -18.22
N SER A 329 -9.27 -14.26 -16.89
CA SER A 329 -9.40 -15.49 -16.12
C SER A 329 -10.86 -15.70 -15.68
N GLY A 330 -11.30 -16.96 -15.65
CA GLY A 330 -12.56 -17.39 -15.04
C GLY A 330 -12.37 -18.23 -13.77
N ASP A 331 -11.12 -18.48 -13.34
CA ASP A 331 -10.83 -19.24 -12.12
C ASP A 331 -11.15 -18.40 -10.88
N ALA A 332 -12.07 -18.85 -10.05
CA ALA A 332 -12.48 -18.16 -8.84
C ALA A 332 -11.30 -17.81 -7.91
N LYS A 333 -10.25 -18.65 -7.89
CA LYS A 333 -9.04 -18.42 -7.11
C LYS A 333 -8.28 -17.19 -7.59
N ASP A 334 -8.28 -16.91 -8.90
CA ASP A 334 -7.52 -15.85 -9.53
C ASP A 334 -8.33 -14.55 -9.66
N VAL A 335 -9.64 -14.67 -9.78
CA VAL A 335 -10.55 -13.57 -10.07
C VAL A 335 -10.89 -12.74 -8.83
N TRP A 336 -11.17 -13.38 -7.69
CA TRP A 336 -11.64 -12.69 -6.51
C TRP A 336 -10.48 -12.28 -5.59
N LEU A 337 -10.36 -11.00 -5.29
CA LEU A 337 -9.27 -10.47 -4.47
C LEU A 337 -9.20 -11.12 -3.08
N ASN A 338 -10.33 -11.26 -2.37
CA ASN A 338 -10.34 -11.89 -1.05
C ASN A 338 -9.97 -13.37 -1.12
N VAL A 339 -10.44 -14.10 -2.14
CA VAL A 339 -10.08 -15.51 -2.35
C VAL A 339 -8.57 -15.62 -2.63
N ARG A 340 -8.04 -14.81 -3.54
CA ARG A 340 -6.59 -14.78 -3.83
C ARG A 340 -5.77 -14.46 -2.58
N ARG A 341 -6.20 -13.50 -1.78
CA ARG A 341 -5.53 -13.13 -0.53
C ARG A 341 -5.56 -14.27 0.50
N MET A 342 -6.65 -15.01 0.58
CA MET A 342 -6.73 -16.21 1.45
C MET A 342 -5.74 -17.30 1.02
N PHE A 343 -5.55 -17.52 -0.29
CA PHE A 343 -4.53 -18.44 -0.80
C PHE A 343 -3.10 -17.97 -0.46
N ILE A 344 -2.84 -16.67 -0.58
CA ILE A 344 -1.55 -16.07 -0.22
C ILE A 344 -1.31 -16.17 1.28
N TRP A 345 -2.28 -15.78 2.10
CA TRP A 345 -2.21 -15.83 3.56
C TRP A 345 -1.94 -17.25 4.06
N GLN A 346 -2.69 -18.21 3.52
CA GLN A 346 -2.51 -19.64 3.87
C GLN A 346 -1.11 -20.14 3.49
N GLY A 347 -0.66 -19.84 2.28
CA GLY A 347 0.68 -20.24 1.83
C GLY A 347 1.80 -19.62 2.68
N ASN A 348 1.73 -18.32 2.93
CA ASN A 348 2.71 -17.61 3.76
C ASN A 348 2.71 -18.13 5.21
N THR A 349 1.52 -18.39 5.78
CA THR A 349 1.39 -18.94 7.14
C THR A 349 1.96 -20.34 7.22
N PHE A 350 1.70 -21.21 6.24
CA PHE A 350 2.27 -22.55 6.19
C PHE A 350 3.80 -22.51 6.19
N ILE A 351 4.41 -21.66 5.35
CA ILE A 351 5.86 -21.50 5.28
C ILE A 351 6.43 -21.09 6.64
N GLN A 352 5.83 -20.09 7.29
CA GLN A 352 6.30 -19.60 8.60
C GLN A 352 6.11 -20.65 9.71
N THR A 353 4.98 -21.35 9.70
CA THR A 353 4.63 -22.34 10.75
C THR A 353 5.57 -23.55 10.72
N TYR A 354 5.96 -24.00 9.53
CA TYR A 354 6.73 -25.23 9.37
C TYR A 354 8.20 -24.99 8.98
N PHE A 355 8.67 -23.76 9.04
CA PHE A 355 10.07 -23.44 8.73
C PHE A 355 11.05 -24.21 9.62
N ASP A 356 10.76 -24.34 10.90
CA ASP A 356 11.60 -25.07 11.85
C ASP A 356 11.65 -26.59 11.62
N LYS A 357 10.84 -27.10 10.68
CA LYS A 357 10.84 -28.52 10.25
C LYS A 357 11.72 -28.78 9.03
N VAL A 358 12.23 -27.73 8.43
CA VAL A 358 13.21 -27.86 7.33
C VAL A 358 14.49 -28.46 7.88
N ASP A 359 15.08 -29.41 7.15
CA ASP A 359 16.26 -30.20 7.54
C ASP A 359 16.05 -31.22 8.69
N ASP A 360 14.82 -31.34 9.24
CA ASP A 360 14.48 -32.47 10.11
C ASP A 360 14.49 -33.81 9.34
N ASN A 361 14.74 -34.91 10.03
CA ASN A 361 14.71 -36.25 9.43
C ASN A 361 13.34 -36.56 8.82
N MET A 362 13.31 -36.80 7.52
CA MET A 362 12.10 -37.14 6.78
C MET A 362 11.62 -38.56 7.18
N ASN A 363 10.69 -38.63 8.08
CA ASN A 363 10.08 -39.86 8.56
C ASN A 363 8.55 -39.74 8.64
N ARG A 364 7.88 -40.88 8.83
CA ARG A 364 6.40 -40.91 8.90
C ARG A 364 5.84 -40.02 10.01
N ALA A 365 6.50 -39.96 11.16
CA ALA A 365 6.04 -39.15 12.30
C ALA A 365 6.07 -37.64 11.98
N LEU A 366 7.07 -37.16 11.24
CA LEU A 366 7.13 -35.78 10.78
C LEU A 366 5.97 -35.46 9.83
N ILE A 367 5.71 -36.35 8.87
CA ILE A 367 4.63 -36.20 7.91
C ILE A 367 3.26 -36.13 8.61
N ASP A 368 2.99 -37.09 9.52
CA ASP A 368 1.74 -37.16 10.25
C ASP A 368 1.56 -35.94 11.19
N ASN A 369 2.63 -35.47 11.83
CA ASN A 369 2.60 -34.28 12.67
C ASN A 369 2.22 -33.02 11.88
N ILE A 370 2.78 -32.82 10.68
CA ILE A 370 2.43 -31.70 9.81
C ILE A 370 0.95 -31.79 9.39
N ILE A 371 0.49 -32.97 8.95
CA ILE A 371 -0.88 -33.20 8.50
C ILE A 371 -1.86 -32.91 9.64
N ASP A 372 -1.65 -33.49 10.81
CA ASP A 372 -2.56 -33.39 11.95
C ASP A 372 -2.63 -31.95 12.48
N SER A 373 -1.47 -31.31 12.69
CA SER A 373 -1.41 -29.93 13.19
C SER A 373 -2.04 -28.95 12.21
N GLU A 374 -1.79 -29.12 10.91
CA GLU A 374 -2.34 -28.22 9.90
C GLU A 374 -3.85 -28.43 9.71
N ASN A 375 -4.36 -29.65 9.76
CA ASN A 375 -5.80 -29.93 9.71
C ASN A 375 -6.53 -29.36 10.92
N ILE A 376 -5.93 -29.43 12.13
CA ILE A 376 -6.50 -28.79 13.32
C ILE A 376 -6.54 -27.26 13.14
N ARG A 377 -5.45 -26.66 12.65
CA ARG A 377 -5.40 -25.22 12.38
C ARG A 377 -6.43 -24.80 11.33
N CYS A 378 -6.54 -25.55 10.24
CA CYS A 378 -7.53 -25.28 9.19
C CYS A 378 -8.97 -25.37 9.69
N ALA A 379 -9.28 -26.35 10.56
CA ALA A 379 -10.60 -26.51 11.14
C ALA A 379 -10.99 -25.34 12.07
N ALA A 380 -10.02 -24.70 12.74
CA ALA A 380 -10.28 -23.58 13.64
C ALA A 380 -10.85 -22.34 12.91
N TYR A 381 -10.59 -22.19 11.62
CA TYR A 381 -11.07 -21.05 10.82
C TYR A 381 -12.39 -21.34 10.07
N ALA A 382 -12.90 -22.58 10.13
CA ALA A 382 -14.19 -22.94 9.55
C ALA A 382 -15.31 -22.83 10.60
N PRO A 383 -16.51 -22.41 10.25
CA PRO A 383 -16.95 -21.91 8.94
C PRO A 383 -16.78 -20.38 8.76
N GLN A 384 -16.11 -19.70 9.67
CA GLN A 384 -16.10 -18.23 9.71
C GLN A 384 -15.37 -17.60 8.51
N HIS A 385 -14.19 -18.12 8.15
CA HIS A 385 -13.31 -17.52 7.14
C HIS A 385 -13.28 -18.29 5.80
N TRP A 386 -13.56 -19.59 5.86
CA TRP A 386 -13.72 -20.46 4.70
C TRP A 386 -14.73 -21.57 5.00
N ALA A 387 -15.24 -22.22 3.95
CA ALA A 387 -16.13 -23.37 4.11
C ALA A 387 -15.41 -24.60 4.69
N GLY A 388 -14.12 -24.71 4.42
CA GLY A 388 -13.25 -25.75 4.95
C GLY A 388 -11.87 -25.70 4.31
N ALA A 389 -10.91 -26.36 4.96
CA ALA A 389 -9.59 -26.59 4.41
C ALA A 389 -9.01 -27.90 4.97
N SER A 390 -8.17 -28.57 4.19
CA SER A 390 -7.48 -29.79 4.58
C SER A 390 -6.14 -29.93 3.88
N ILE A 391 -5.24 -30.69 4.46
CA ILE A 391 -3.94 -31.02 3.88
C ILE A 391 -3.76 -32.53 3.86
N GLU A 392 -3.10 -33.01 2.82
CA GLU A 392 -2.78 -34.41 2.64
C GLU A 392 -1.38 -34.62 2.06
N TYR A 393 -0.82 -35.80 2.31
CA TYR A 393 0.43 -36.26 1.71
C TYR A 393 0.12 -37.47 0.80
N LEU A 394 0.32 -37.28 -0.49
CA LEU A 394 0.05 -38.33 -1.48
C LEU A 394 1.37 -38.96 -1.96
N ALA A 395 1.43 -40.29 -1.98
CA ALA A 395 2.58 -41.00 -2.51
C ALA A 395 2.82 -40.72 -4.00
N SER A 396 1.76 -40.44 -4.77
CA SER A 396 1.85 -40.05 -6.18
C SER A 396 2.59 -38.72 -6.41
N ASP A 397 2.53 -37.81 -5.44
CA ASP A 397 3.20 -36.50 -5.51
C ASP A 397 4.64 -36.54 -4.97
N ASN A 398 5.01 -37.65 -4.31
CA ASN A 398 6.28 -37.85 -3.64
C ASN A 398 7.00 -39.12 -4.14
N PRO A 399 7.45 -39.13 -5.40
CA PRO A 399 8.17 -40.26 -5.94
C PRO A 399 9.51 -40.46 -5.22
N ALA A 400 10.10 -41.66 -5.32
CA ALA A 400 11.34 -41.99 -4.66
C ALA A 400 12.48 -41.00 -5.01
N THR A 401 12.50 -40.46 -6.21
CA THR A 401 13.49 -39.45 -6.65
C THR A 401 13.40 -38.15 -5.85
N SER A 402 12.20 -37.66 -5.58
CA SER A 402 11.99 -36.44 -4.75
C SER A 402 12.35 -36.71 -3.28
N ILE A 403 11.95 -37.87 -2.76
CA ILE A 403 12.29 -38.30 -1.38
C ILE A 403 13.82 -38.37 -1.21
N LEU A 404 14.51 -38.96 -2.17
CA LEU A 404 15.99 -39.06 -2.16
C LEU A 404 16.67 -37.68 -2.33
N ALA A 405 16.01 -36.73 -2.96
CA ALA A 405 16.47 -35.35 -3.07
C ALA A 405 16.12 -34.48 -1.83
N GLY A 406 15.48 -35.06 -0.80
CA GLY A 406 15.09 -34.34 0.40
C GLY A 406 13.81 -33.50 0.22
N GLU A 407 12.99 -33.77 -0.80
CA GLU A 407 11.80 -33.01 -1.11
C GLU A 407 10.54 -33.72 -0.60
N MET A 408 9.71 -32.98 0.16
CA MET A 408 8.36 -33.39 0.57
C MET A 408 7.32 -32.44 -0.03
N LYS A 409 6.30 -33.00 -0.63
CA LYS A 409 5.18 -32.23 -1.19
C LYS A 409 3.87 -32.62 -0.51
N PHE A 410 3.23 -31.60 0.06
CA PHE A 410 1.87 -31.70 0.59
C PHE A 410 0.91 -31.05 -0.41
N ARG A 411 -0.31 -31.59 -0.43
CA ARG A 411 -1.43 -30.99 -1.20
C ARG A 411 -2.43 -30.43 -0.22
N GLN A 412 -2.65 -29.13 -0.30
CA GLN A 412 -3.62 -28.45 0.54
C GLN A 412 -4.82 -27.99 -0.27
N HIS A 413 -6.02 -28.31 0.19
CA HIS A 413 -7.30 -27.90 -0.35
C HIS A 413 -7.88 -26.82 0.55
N ILE A 414 -8.23 -25.67 -0.02
CA ILE A 414 -8.87 -24.58 0.73
C ILE A 414 -10.07 -24.08 -0.06
N ALA A 415 -11.16 -23.75 0.64
CA ALA A 415 -12.41 -23.29 0.07
C ALA A 415 -12.85 -21.94 0.66
N PRO A 416 -12.15 -20.84 0.35
CA PRO A 416 -12.57 -19.50 0.76
C PRO A 416 -13.91 -19.12 0.14
N TYR A 417 -14.70 -18.31 0.84
CA TYR A 417 -15.97 -17.83 0.33
C TYR A 417 -15.77 -16.77 -0.76
N THR A 418 -16.46 -16.95 -1.88
CA THR A 418 -16.57 -15.91 -2.90
C THR A 418 -17.53 -14.81 -2.45
N PRO A 419 -17.32 -13.54 -2.84
CA PRO A 419 -18.24 -12.46 -2.48
C PRO A 419 -19.59 -12.63 -3.20
N ALA A 420 -20.70 -12.36 -2.50
CA ALA A 420 -22.03 -12.30 -3.11
C ALA A 420 -22.16 -10.99 -3.92
N GLN A 421 -21.69 -11.00 -5.15
CA GLN A 421 -21.66 -9.81 -6.01
C GLN A 421 -23.06 -9.40 -6.49
N THR A 422 -23.96 -10.35 -6.70
CA THR A 422 -25.32 -10.10 -7.18
C THR A 422 -26.31 -10.86 -6.31
N ILE A 423 -27.32 -10.15 -5.83
CA ILE A 423 -28.44 -10.74 -5.10
C ILE A 423 -29.71 -10.39 -5.86
N ASN A 424 -30.33 -11.41 -6.45
CA ASN A 424 -31.56 -11.27 -7.21
C ASN A 424 -32.76 -11.69 -6.36
N ASN A 425 -33.81 -10.89 -6.38
CA ASN A 425 -35.10 -11.24 -5.80
C ASN A 425 -36.14 -11.26 -6.91
N VAL A 426 -36.83 -12.38 -7.06
CA VAL A 426 -37.93 -12.54 -8.01
C VAL A 426 -39.25 -12.41 -7.25
N LEU A 427 -40.01 -11.37 -7.60
CA LEU A 427 -41.30 -11.11 -6.99
C LEU A 427 -42.41 -11.79 -7.86
N ASN A 428 -43.14 -12.71 -7.26
CA ASN A 428 -44.30 -13.32 -7.85
C ASN A 428 -45.57 -12.77 -7.20
N TYR A 429 -46.57 -12.49 -8.01
CA TYR A 429 -47.86 -12.10 -7.48
C TYR A 429 -48.62 -13.35 -6.99
N ASP A 430 -48.96 -13.38 -5.71
CA ASP A 430 -49.65 -14.49 -5.06
C ASP A 430 -51.17 -14.23 -5.05
N ILE A 431 -51.83 -14.76 -6.06
CA ILE A 431 -53.30 -14.65 -6.27
C ILE A 431 -54.04 -15.44 -5.19
N ASP A 432 -53.50 -16.61 -4.79
CA ASP A 432 -54.16 -17.51 -3.86
C ASP A 432 -54.26 -16.89 -2.45
N THR A 433 -53.17 -16.31 -1.98
CA THR A 433 -53.16 -15.56 -0.71
C THR A 433 -54.11 -14.36 -0.73
N LEU A 434 -54.15 -13.62 -1.85
CA LEU A 434 -55.09 -12.50 -1.96
C LEU A 434 -56.56 -12.97 -1.94
N THR A 435 -56.90 -14.05 -2.71
CA THR A 435 -58.23 -14.60 -2.79
C THR A 435 -58.69 -15.13 -1.41
N SER A 436 -57.85 -15.89 -0.73
CA SER A 436 -58.15 -16.38 0.63
C SER A 436 -58.43 -15.25 1.62
N ALA A 437 -57.62 -14.21 1.58
CA ALA A 437 -57.79 -13.01 2.48
C ALA A 437 -59.12 -12.27 2.20
N LEU A 438 -59.71 -12.38 1.00
CA LEU A 438 -60.97 -11.73 0.64
C LEU A 438 -62.19 -12.63 0.83
N THR A 439 -61.99 -13.93 0.95
CA THR A 439 -63.08 -14.92 1.04
C THR A 439 -63.23 -15.53 2.42
N GLU A 440 -62.21 -15.52 3.25
CA GLU A 440 -62.20 -16.01 4.64
C GLU A 440 -62.39 -14.86 5.64
N GLY A 441 -63.53 -14.15 5.56
CA GLY A 441 -63.94 -13.07 6.48
C GLY A 441 -65.18 -13.41 7.27
#